data_a39c7b37f3ba02046871e6710ae0babe
#
_entry.id   a39c7b37f3ba02046871e6710ae0babe
#
_cell.length_a   1.000
_cell.length_b   1.000
_cell.length_c   1.000
_cell.angle_alpha   90.00
_cell.angle_beta   90.00
_cell.angle_gamma   90.00
#
_symmetry.space_group_name_H-M   'P 1'
#
loop_
_entity.id
_entity.type
_entity.pdbx_description
1 polymer ?
#
loop_
_entity_poly.entity_id
_entity_poly.type
_entity_poly.pdbx_seq_one_letter_code
_entity_poly.pdbx_strand_id
1 'polypeptide(L)'
;THCISSAASDVYKRQGENNALDNSKPRSVWNDAWVCLQHNPLFWISVTLIVVFLTMAGVPAIFTSKDPTDCNLSAARHIPSAVHWFGTDIQGCDVYSRTVYGARSSILVGVLATLGTTILEAFIGLVAGFRGGWLDTLLSRIGDVFYAIPLLLGGIIILYTFPNEPGTPYLVMVLKVVGAIVILGWPSIARLMRSSVLQVLPHDYVQAARALGASSWRIIRSHILPNAVAPVIVVSTINLGAYIAIEATLSYLGIGLQEPAISWGVSISDASGLGYVRSAPFMLLFPSLFLSLAVLAFIFLGEAAQDAFDPKQH
;
A
#
# COMPACT_ATOMS: atom_id res chain seq x y z
N THR A 1 4.77 7.93 -22.00
CA THR A 1 5.08 8.40 -23.37
C THR A 1 6.57 8.68 -23.56
N HIS A 2 7.31 9.13 -22.54
CA HIS A 2 8.74 9.43 -22.68
C HIS A 2 9.65 8.18 -22.69
N CYS A 3 9.31 7.11 -21.98
CA CYS A 3 10.07 5.84 -22.07
C CYS A 3 9.97 5.20 -23.46
N ILE A 4 8.81 5.31 -24.10
CA ILE A 4 8.57 4.75 -25.45
C ILE A 4 9.41 5.47 -26.52
N SER A 5 9.57 6.79 -26.42
CA SER A 5 10.31 7.60 -27.40
C SER A 5 11.82 7.33 -27.37
N SER A 6 12.40 7.12 -26.19
CA SER A 6 13.84 6.83 -26.04
C SER A 6 14.20 5.43 -26.54
N ALA A 7 13.41 4.41 -26.15
CA ALA A 7 13.66 3.04 -26.58
C ALA A 7 13.43 2.81 -28.08
N ALA A 8 12.39 3.42 -28.66
CA ALA A 8 12.12 3.34 -30.10
C ALA A 8 13.23 4.00 -30.95
N SER A 9 13.79 5.13 -30.51
CA SER A 9 14.92 5.80 -31.22
C SER A 9 16.20 4.98 -31.15
N ASP A 10 16.43 4.24 -30.04
CA ASP A 10 17.61 3.38 -29.92
C ASP A 10 17.46 2.07 -30.71
N VAL A 11 16.26 1.52 -30.83
CA VAL A 11 16.00 0.33 -31.68
C VAL A 11 16.15 0.70 -33.16
N TYR A 12 15.64 1.86 -33.58
CA TYR A 12 15.83 2.32 -34.98
C TYR A 12 17.28 2.65 -35.33
N LYS A 13 18.07 3.21 -34.41
CA LYS A 13 19.52 3.41 -34.61
C LYS A 13 20.30 2.10 -34.73
N ARG A 14 19.89 1.06 -33.97
CA ARG A 14 20.55 -0.26 -33.98
C ARG A 14 20.23 -1.11 -35.23
N GLN A 15 19.08 -0.92 -35.86
CA GLN A 15 18.79 -1.58 -37.15
C GLN A 15 19.62 -1.06 -38.31
N GLY A 16 20.25 0.10 -38.17
CA GLY A 16 21.13 0.71 -39.18
C GLY A 16 22.64 0.34 -39.08
N GLU A 17 23.06 -0.21 -37.92
CA GLU A 17 24.46 -0.63 -37.68
C GLU A 17 24.55 -2.16 -37.66
N ASN A 18 24.81 -2.72 -38.83
CA ASN A 18 24.96 -4.16 -39.07
C ASN A 18 26.15 -4.81 -38.36
N ASN A 19 25.90 -5.98 -37.77
CA ASN A 19 26.81 -7.13 -37.67
C ASN A 19 28.12 -6.99 -36.85
N ALA A 20 28.11 -6.33 -35.73
CA ALA A 20 29.00 -6.73 -34.64
C ALA A 20 28.17 -7.60 -33.67
N LEU A 21 28.59 -8.84 -33.43
CA LEU A 21 28.05 -9.72 -32.42
C LEU A 21 27.99 -8.91 -31.10
N ASP A 22 26.80 -8.41 -30.76
CA ASP A 22 26.58 -7.59 -29.56
C ASP A 22 26.75 -8.47 -28.34
N ASN A 23 27.94 -8.43 -27.77
CA ASN A 23 28.34 -9.09 -26.54
C ASN A 23 27.73 -8.37 -25.32
N SER A 24 26.57 -7.72 -25.49
CA SER A 24 25.85 -7.10 -24.40
C SER A 24 25.36 -8.21 -23.45
N LYS A 25 25.91 -8.20 -22.25
CA LYS A 25 25.42 -9.06 -21.15
C LYS A 25 23.90 -8.93 -21.06
N PRO A 26 23.15 -10.04 -20.92
CA PRO A 26 21.71 -9.99 -20.76
C PRO A 26 21.39 -9.05 -19.59
N ARG A 27 20.70 -7.94 -19.89
CA ARG A 27 20.30 -6.98 -18.86
C ARG A 27 19.24 -7.63 -17.96
N SER A 28 19.38 -7.44 -16.66
CA SER A 28 18.38 -7.90 -15.70
C SER A 28 17.11 -7.07 -15.88
N VAL A 29 15.94 -7.71 -15.89
CA VAL A 29 14.62 -7.06 -15.93
C VAL A 29 14.49 -5.95 -14.87
N TRP A 30 15.09 -6.15 -13.71
CA TRP A 30 15.13 -5.15 -12.63
C TRP A 30 15.95 -3.91 -12.97
N ASN A 31 17.03 -4.06 -13.73
CA ASN A 31 17.86 -2.94 -14.13
C ASN A 31 17.18 -2.07 -15.20
N ASP A 32 16.49 -2.71 -16.14
CA ASP A 32 15.73 -2.00 -17.18
C ASP A 32 14.52 -1.28 -16.57
N ALA A 33 13.80 -1.92 -15.64
CA ALA A 33 12.73 -1.29 -14.87
C ALA A 33 13.23 -0.07 -14.07
N TRP A 34 14.42 -0.17 -13.45
CA TRP A 34 15.01 0.94 -12.70
C TRP A 34 15.35 2.14 -13.60
N VAL A 35 15.92 1.90 -14.77
CA VAL A 35 16.20 2.96 -15.76
C VAL A 35 14.92 3.65 -16.21
N CYS A 36 13.83 2.88 -16.44
CA CYS A 36 12.54 3.45 -16.81
C CYS A 36 11.94 4.31 -15.67
N LEU A 37 11.98 3.81 -14.44
CA LEU A 37 11.50 4.53 -13.24
C LEU A 37 12.17 5.88 -13.04
N GLN A 38 13.51 5.96 -13.24
CA GLN A 38 14.26 7.20 -13.03
C GLN A 38 13.85 8.33 -13.99
N HIS A 39 13.29 8.01 -15.16
CA HIS A 39 12.85 8.99 -16.14
C HIS A 39 11.36 9.37 -16.00
N ASN A 40 10.63 8.71 -15.11
CA ASN A 40 9.22 8.98 -14.88
C ASN A 40 9.04 10.09 -13.82
N PRO A 41 8.47 11.26 -14.15
CA PRO A 41 8.27 12.35 -13.19
C PRO A 41 7.30 11.97 -12.07
N LEU A 42 6.29 11.11 -12.35
CA LEU A 42 5.34 10.63 -11.34
C LEU A 42 6.05 9.80 -10.26
N PHE A 43 7.07 9.04 -10.64
CA PHE A 43 7.90 8.30 -9.70
C PHE A 43 8.56 9.23 -8.67
N TRP A 44 9.21 10.31 -9.11
CA TRP A 44 9.90 11.23 -8.22
C TRP A 44 8.95 12.04 -7.33
N ILE A 45 7.78 12.44 -7.86
CA ILE A 45 6.72 13.10 -7.08
C ILE A 45 6.25 12.16 -5.98
N SER A 46 5.94 10.89 -6.33
CA SER A 46 5.48 9.88 -5.39
C SER A 46 6.51 9.59 -4.30
N VAL A 47 7.76 9.36 -4.69
CA VAL A 47 8.86 9.10 -3.75
C VAL A 47 9.04 10.28 -2.80
N THR A 48 9.01 11.51 -3.30
CA THR A 48 9.13 12.72 -2.45
C THR A 48 8.00 12.79 -1.43
N LEU A 49 6.76 12.62 -1.85
CA LEU A 49 5.60 12.61 -0.96
C LEU A 49 5.69 11.48 0.07
N ILE A 50 6.04 10.27 -0.35
CA ILE A 50 6.19 9.12 0.54
C ILE A 50 7.28 9.38 1.58
N VAL A 51 8.43 9.92 1.18
CA VAL A 51 9.51 10.26 2.12
C VAL A 51 9.03 11.29 3.14
N VAL A 52 8.29 12.32 2.72
CA VAL A 52 7.70 13.31 3.64
C VAL A 52 6.75 12.61 4.62
N PHE A 53 5.81 11.79 4.15
CA PHE A 53 4.84 11.11 5.02
C PHE A 53 5.50 10.07 5.94
N LEU A 54 6.49 9.33 5.48
CA LEU A 54 7.24 8.41 6.32
C LEU A 54 8.06 9.15 7.38
N THR A 55 8.60 10.31 7.05
CA THR A 55 9.31 11.17 8.02
C THR A 55 8.34 11.71 9.07
N MET A 56 7.14 12.14 8.65
CA MET A 56 6.07 12.56 9.57
C MET A 56 5.66 11.41 10.51
N ALA A 57 5.51 10.20 9.99
CA ALA A 57 5.13 9.04 10.79
C ALA A 57 6.24 8.60 11.76
N GLY A 58 7.52 8.65 11.31
CA GLY A 58 8.67 8.20 12.10
C GLY A 58 9.12 9.23 13.14
N VAL A 59 9.29 10.49 12.72
CA VAL A 59 9.83 11.58 13.53
C VAL A 59 8.94 12.83 13.40
N PRO A 60 7.71 12.81 13.94
CA PRO A 60 6.78 13.93 13.83
C PRO A 60 7.32 15.25 14.45
N ALA A 61 8.24 15.14 15.41
CA ALA A 61 8.87 16.30 16.06
C ALA A 61 9.67 17.20 15.10
N ILE A 62 10.03 16.74 13.90
CA ILE A 62 10.64 17.60 12.87
C ILE A 62 9.63 18.62 12.33
N PHE A 63 8.35 18.23 12.26
CA PHE A 63 7.29 19.06 11.66
C PHE A 63 6.55 19.90 12.69
N THR A 64 6.43 19.44 13.93
CA THR A 64 5.74 20.16 14.99
C THR A 64 6.38 19.91 16.34
N SER A 65 6.52 20.98 17.13
CA SER A 65 6.96 20.92 18.53
C SER A 65 5.79 20.82 19.52
N LYS A 66 4.54 20.93 19.05
CA LYS A 66 3.36 20.89 19.91
C LYS A 66 2.92 19.44 20.15
N ASP A 67 2.55 19.17 21.38
CA ASP A 67 1.93 17.88 21.75
C ASP A 67 0.51 17.79 21.14
N PRO A 68 0.18 16.77 20.36
CA PRO A 68 -1.15 16.60 19.77
C PRO A 68 -2.24 16.30 20.80
N THR A 69 -1.87 16.02 22.05
CA THR A 69 -2.76 15.73 23.18
C THR A 69 -2.94 16.94 24.11
N ASP A 70 -2.18 18.00 23.91
CA ASP A 70 -2.35 19.25 24.67
C ASP A 70 -3.55 20.04 24.10
N CYS A 71 -4.68 19.89 24.77
CA CYS A 71 -5.96 20.39 24.33
C CYS A 71 -6.53 21.39 25.32
N ASN A 72 -6.97 22.55 24.84
CA ASN A 72 -7.57 23.58 25.68
C ASN A 72 -8.97 23.93 25.16
N LEU A 73 -10.01 23.52 25.87
CA LEU A 73 -11.40 23.76 25.50
C LEU A 73 -11.75 25.24 25.27
N SER A 74 -11.04 26.17 25.93
CA SER A 74 -11.25 27.62 25.71
C SER A 74 -10.81 28.05 24.32
N ALA A 75 -9.93 27.28 23.68
CA ALA A 75 -9.44 27.49 22.31
C ALA A 75 -10.16 26.62 21.28
N ALA A 76 -11.30 25.99 21.64
CA ALA A 76 -12.01 25.10 20.72
C ALA A 76 -12.47 25.84 19.45
N ARG A 77 -12.22 25.22 18.29
CA ARG A 77 -12.61 25.70 16.95
C ARG A 77 -12.05 27.08 16.59
N HIS A 78 -10.89 27.47 17.13
CA HIS A 78 -10.22 28.70 16.69
C HIS A 78 -9.75 28.53 15.25
N ILE A 79 -9.97 29.56 14.45
CA ILE A 79 -9.55 29.61 13.04
C ILE A 79 -8.01 29.51 12.90
N PRO A 80 -7.50 29.13 11.74
CA PRO A 80 -6.07 29.15 11.45
C PRO A 80 -5.40 30.46 11.80
N SER A 81 -4.27 30.42 12.50
CA SER A 81 -3.51 31.56 13.00
C SER A 81 -2.01 31.27 13.01
N ALA A 82 -1.18 32.28 13.31
CA ALA A 82 0.27 32.09 13.43
C ALA A 82 0.66 31.09 14.54
N VAL A 83 -0.19 30.91 15.56
CA VAL A 83 0.01 29.97 16.64
C VAL A 83 -0.53 28.58 16.29
N HIS A 84 -1.69 28.49 15.63
CA HIS A 84 -2.36 27.28 15.20
C HIS A 84 -2.53 27.32 13.69
N TRP A 85 -1.55 26.79 12.93
CA TRP A 85 -1.51 26.92 11.47
C TRP A 85 -2.76 26.37 10.78
N PHE A 86 -3.30 25.26 11.27
CA PHE A 86 -4.52 24.64 10.75
C PHE A 86 -5.73 24.87 11.69
N GLY A 87 -5.60 25.80 12.65
CA GLY A 87 -6.62 26.03 13.67
C GLY A 87 -6.65 24.95 14.75
N THR A 88 -7.73 24.94 15.53
CA THR A 88 -7.94 23.96 16.61
C THR A 88 -9.22 23.16 16.38
N ASP A 89 -9.27 21.95 16.92
CA ASP A 89 -10.42 21.05 16.82
C ASP A 89 -11.52 21.36 17.88
N ILE A 90 -12.51 20.46 17.98
CA ILE A 90 -13.63 20.60 18.92
C ILE A 90 -13.20 20.54 20.38
N GLN A 91 -12.06 19.92 20.67
CA GLN A 91 -11.49 19.80 22.01
C GLN A 91 -10.47 20.92 22.29
N GLY A 92 -10.16 21.75 21.28
CA GLY A 92 -9.14 22.79 21.35
C GLY A 92 -7.72 22.29 21.15
N CYS A 93 -7.53 21.10 20.57
CA CYS A 93 -6.23 20.55 20.21
C CYS A 93 -5.78 21.13 18.87
N ASP A 94 -4.45 21.22 18.65
CA ASP A 94 -3.89 21.75 17.41
C ASP A 94 -4.07 20.80 16.23
N VAL A 95 -4.86 21.20 15.23
CA VAL A 95 -5.20 20.37 14.05
C VAL A 95 -3.95 20.03 13.25
N TYR A 96 -2.95 20.93 13.15
CA TYR A 96 -1.69 20.64 12.46
C TYR A 96 -0.92 19.52 13.14
N SER A 97 -0.73 19.60 14.46
CA SER A 97 -0.06 18.56 15.24
C SER A 97 -0.79 17.22 15.13
N ARG A 98 -2.12 17.20 15.29
CA ARG A 98 -2.92 15.97 15.14
C ARG A 98 -2.82 15.39 13.73
N THR A 99 -2.77 16.24 12.69
CA THR A 99 -2.58 15.77 11.29
C THR A 99 -1.19 15.16 11.07
N VAL A 100 -0.14 15.77 11.61
CA VAL A 100 1.24 15.26 11.55
C VAL A 100 1.37 13.92 12.28
N TYR A 101 0.93 13.87 13.53
CA TYR A 101 1.00 12.65 14.35
C TYR A 101 0.06 11.55 13.85
N GLY A 102 -1.06 11.92 13.25
CA GLY A 102 -2.02 10.99 12.64
C GLY A 102 -1.42 10.16 11.50
N ALA A 103 -0.43 10.70 10.81
CA ALA A 103 0.32 9.96 9.79
C ALA A 103 0.90 8.65 10.33
N ARG A 104 1.36 8.64 11.59
CA ARG A 104 1.96 7.46 12.23
C ARG A 104 1.00 6.27 12.25
N SER A 105 -0.22 6.49 12.74
CA SER A 105 -1.21 5.42 12.87
C SER A 105 -1.72 4.95 11.51
N SER A 106 -2.10 5.88 10.64
CA SER A 106 -2.67 5.55 9.32
C SER A 106 -1.65 4.83 8.43
N ILE A 107 -0.38 5.28 8.40
CA ILE A 107 0.66 4.63 7.62
C ILE A 107 1.08 3.28 8.24
N LEU A 108 1.17 3.21 9.57
CA LEU A 108 1.51 1.95 10.25
C LEU A 108 0.50 0.84 9.92
N VAL A 109 -0.80 1.14 10.00
CA VAL A 109 -1.84 0.18 9.62
C VAL A 109 -1.74 -0.19 8.16
N GLY A 110 -1.59 0.78 7.25
CA GLY A 110 -1.43 0.54 5.82
C GLY A 110 -0.24 -0.38 5.50
N VAL A 111 0.93 -0.09 6.08
CA VAL A 111 2.14 -0.90 5.89
C VAL A 111 1.98 -2.31 6.45
N LEU A 112 1.49 -2.44 7.70
CA LEU A 112 1.32 -3.76 8.32
C LEU A 112 0.26 -4.60 7.60
N ALA A 113 -0.86 -3.98 7.19
CA ALA A 113 -1.88 -4.65 6.41
C ALA A 113 -1.32 -5.13 5.06
N THR A 114 -0.59 -4.26 4.34
CA THR A 114 0.04 -4.63 3.06
C THR A 114 1.04 -5.76 3.23
N LEU A 115 1.93 -5.68 4.22
CA LEU A 115 2.90 -6.76 4.47
C LEU A 115 2.20 -8.06 4.83
N GLY A 116 1.20 -8.00 5.73
CA GLY A 116 0.45 -9.18 6.15
C GLY A 116 -0.32 -9.83 5.00
N THR A 117 -1.06 -9.05 4.21
CA THR A 117 -1.77 -9.56 3.03
C THR A 117 -0.79 -10.12 2.01
N THR A 118 0.25 -9.35 1.62
CA THR A 118 1.21 -9.78 0.60
C THR A 118 1.93 -11.08 0.95
N ILE A 119 2.34 -11.26 2.21
CA ILE A 119 3.00 -12.50 2.65
C ILE A 119 2.01 -13.69 2.57
N LEU A 120 0.80 -13.51 3.10
CA LEU A 120 -0.23 -14.55 3.10
C LEU A 120 -0.64 -14.93 1.67
N GLU A 121 -0.89 -13.94 0.84
CA GLU A 121 -1.31 -14.07 -0.55
C GLU A 121 -0.25 -14.70 -1.43
N ALA A 122 1.00 -14.25 -1.31
CA ALA A 122 2.12 -14.81 -2.06
C ALA A 122 2.33 -16.28 -1.68
N PHE A 123 2.21 -16.62 -0.40
CA PHE A 123 2.33 -18.01 0.07
C PHE A 123 1.19 -18.89 -0.47
N ILE A 124 -0.06 -18.46 -0.33
CA ILE A 124 -1.23 -19.23 -0.79
C ILE A 124 -1.20 -19.40 -2.31
N GLY A 125 -0.96 -18.30 -3.05
CA GLY A 125 -0.91 -18.30 -4.51
C GLY A 125 0.25 -19.16 -5.06
N LEU A 126 1.42 -19.09 -4.41
CA LEU A 126 2.58 -19.94 -4.74
C LEU A 126 2.26 -21.41 -4.54
N VAL A 127 1.68 -21.78 -3.40
CA VAL A 127 1.33 -23.18 -3.10
C VAL A 127 0.28 -23.69 -4.07
N ALA A 128 -0.77 -22.91 -4.33
CA ALA A 128 -1.83 -23.26 -5.28
C ALA A 128 -1.27 -23.45 -6.70
N GLY A 129 -0.50 -22.49 -7.21
CA GLY A 129 0.06 -22.55 -8.56
C GLY A 129 1.12 -23.64 -8.73
N PHE A 130 2.00 -23.86 -7.73
CA PHE A 130 3.07 -24.83 -7.84
C PHE A 130 2.61 -26.29 -7.66
N ARG A 131 1.72 -26.56 -6.69
CA ARG A 131 1.21 -27.92 -6.42
C ARG A 131 0.12 -28.33 -7.40
N GLY A 132 -0.77 -27.39 -7.76
CA GLY A 132 -1.89 -27.69 -8.65
C GLY A 132 -2.89 -28.69 -8.05
N GLY A 133 -3.70 -29.30 -8.91
CA GLY A 133 -4.62 -30.39 -8.54
C GLY A 133 -5.71 -29.95 -7.55
N TRP A 134 -6.08 -30.88 -6.62
CA TRP A 134 -7.16 -30.64 -5.66
C TRP A 134 -6.87 -29.49 -4.68
N LEU A 135 -5.59 -29.31 -4.32
CA LEU A 135 -5.17 -28.25 -3.38
C LEU A 135 -5.37 -26.86 -4.00
N ASP A 136 -5.03 -26.71 -5.27
CA ASP A 136 -5.29 -25.50 -6.04
C ASP A 136 -6.80 -25.21 -6.11
N THR A 137 -7.61 -26.23 -6.42
CA THR A 137 -9.06 -26.11 -6.46
C THR A 137 -9.62 -25.69 -5.09
N LEU A 138 -9.17 -26.30 -4.01
CA LEU A 138 -9.63 -25.99 -2.66
C LEU A 138 -9.28 -24.55 -2.26
N LEU A 139 -8.01 -24.15 -2.41
CA LEU A 139 -7.55 -22.79 -2.05
C LEU A 139 -8.25 -21.72 -2.90
N SER A 140 -8.46 -21.99 -4.19
CA SER A 140 -9.20 -21.08 -5.06
C SER A 140 -10.65 -20.95 -4.63
N ARG A 141 -11.33 -22.04 -4.24
CA ARG A 141 -12.73 -21.99 -3.74
C ARG A 141 -12.85 -21.24 -2.41
N ILE A 142 -11.92 -21.47 -1.50
CA ILE A 142 -11.88 -20.68 -0.26
C ILE A 142 -11.68 -19.20 -0.59
N GLY A 143 -10.75 -18.86 -1.48
CA GLY A 143 -10.53 -17.51 -1.96
C GLY A 143 -11.78 -16.88 -2.58
N ASP A 144 -12.55 -17.64 -3.38
CA ASP A 144 -13.80 -17.16 -3.98
C ASP A 144 -14.84 -16.76 -2.93
N VAL A 145 -14.95 -17.50 -1.81
CA VAL A 145 -15.85 -17.17 -0.70
C VAL A 145 -15.45 -15.85 -0.04
N PHE A 146 -14.16 -15.67 0.28
CA PHE A 146 -13.67 -14.43 0.88
C PHE A 146 -13.77 -13.22 -0.08
N TYR A 147 -13.48 -13.44 -1.36
CA TYR A 147 -13.59 -12.40 -2.39
C TYR A 147 -15.02 -11.89 -2.63
N ALA A 148 -16.02 -12.73 -2.37
CA ALA A 148 -17.42 -12.33 -2.46
C ALA A 148 -17.85 -11.37 -1.33
N ILE A 149 -17.08 -11.30 -0.23
CA ILE A 149 -17.36 -10.39 0.89
C ILE A 149 -16.74 -9.02 0.57
N PRO A 150 -17.53 -7.94 0.46
CA PRO A 150 -16.96 -6.60 0.31
C PRO A 150 -16.03 -6.28 1.48
N LEU A 151 -14.76 -5.94 1.20
CA LEU A 151 -13.71 -5.79 2.21
C LEU A 151 -14.12 -4.83 3.34
N LEU A 152 -14.70 -3.68 3.00
CA LEU A 152 -15.16 -2.71 3.99
C LEU A 152 -16.27 -3.28 4.88
N LEU A 153 -17.28 -3.93 4.27
CA LEU A 153 -18.41 -4.50 5.01
C LEU A 153 -17.95 -5.64 5.94
N GLY A 154 -17.10 -6.54 5.43
CA GLY A 154 -16.52 -7.60 6.24
C GLY A 154 -15.65 -7.05 7.40
N GLY A 155 -14.87 -6.00 7.13
CA GLY A 155 -14.09 -5.28 8.15
C GLY A 155 -14.96 -4.70 9.25
N ILE A 156 -16.09 -4.08 8.90
CA ILE A 156 -17.09 -3.58 9.85
C ILE A 156 -17.60 -4.72 10.74
N ILE A 157 -18.01 -5.83 10.14
CA ILE A 157 -18.55 -6.99 10.88
C ILE A 157 -17.50 -7.56 11.85
N ILE A 158 -16.26 -7.76 11.39
CA ILE A 158 -15.20 -8.30 12.24
C ILE A 158 -14.91 -7.36 13.42
N LEU A 159 -14.70 -6.08 13.15
CA LEU A 159 -14.34 -5.12 14.19
C LEU A 159 -15.51 -4.82 15.15
N TYR A 160 -16.75 -4.86 14.66
CA TYR A 160 -17.93 -4.75 15.51
C TYR A 160 -18.12 -5.98 16.41
N THR A 161 -17.73 -7.17 15.94
CA THR A 161 -17.78 -8.41 16.73
C THR A 161 -16.69 -8.44 17.81
N PHE A 162 -15.53 -7.81 17.54
CA PHE A 162 -14.41 -7.71 18.48
C PHE A 162 -14.09 -6.24 18.79
N PRO A 163 -14.98 -5.51 19.48
CA PRO A 163 -14.84 -4.08 19.70
C PRO A 163 -13.61 -3.76 20.57
N ASN A 164 -13.19 -2.50 20.52
CA ASN A 164 -12.21 -1.99 21.46
C ASN A 164 -12.91 -1.65 22.77
N GLU A 165 -12.37 -2.14 23.87
CA GLU A 165 -12.82 -1.79 25.22
C GLU A 165 -12.07 -0.55 25.73
N PRO A 166 -12.65 0.20 26.68
CA PRO A 166 -11.93 1.30 27.33
C PRO A 166 -10.60 0.79 27.92
N GLY A 167 -9.50 1.43 27.55
CA GLY A 167 -8.15 1.01 27.95
C GLY A 167 -7.48 -0.03 27.05
N THR A 168 -8.09 -0.40 25.92
CA THR A 168 -7.42 -1.25 24.93
C THR A 168 -6.10 -0.63 24.50
N PRO A 169 -4.94 -1.34 24.60
CA PRO A 169 -3.66 -0.81 24.17
C PRO A 169 -3.63 -0.45 22.69
N TYR A 170 -2.95 0.64 22.34
CA TYR A 170 -2.83 1.14 20.97
C TYR A 170 -2.45 0.05 19.95
N LEU A 171 -1.43 -0.76 20.27
CA LEU A 171 -0.98 -1.83 19.37
C LEU A 171 -2.07 -2.88 19.12
N VAL A 172 -2.91 -3.18 20.11
CA VAL A 172 -4.03 -4.13 19.95
C VAL A 172 -5.09 -3.57 19.02
N MET A 173 -5.42 -2.27 19.11
CA MET A 173 -6.31 -1.60 18.18
C MET A 173 -5.77 -1.68 16.73
N VAL A 174 -4.49 -1.35 16.55
CA VAL A 174 -3.81 -1.46 15.25
C VAL A 174 -3.89 -2.89 14.71
N LEU A 175 -3.54 -3.90 15.52
CA LEU A 175 -3.53 -5.30 15.08
C LEU A 175 -4.92 -5.85 14.77
N LYS A 176 -5.98 -5.37 15.43
CA LYS A 176 -7.36 -5.73 15.09
C LYS A 176 -7.73 -5.22 13.68
N VAL A 177 -7.43 -3.96 13.39
CA VAL A 177 -7.71 -3.37 12.06
C VAL A 177 -6.86 -4.08 10.98
N VAL A 178 -5.58 -4.27 11.24
CA VAL A 178 -4.68 -5.01 10.33
C VAL A 178 -5.19 -6.42 10.10
N GLY A 179 -5.56 -7.14 11.18
CA GLY A 179 -6.07 -8.50 11.09
C GLY A 179 -7.35 -8.62 10.26
N ALA A 180 -8.29 -7.67 10.43
CA ALA A 180 -9.51 -7.63 9.63
C ALA A 180 -9.19 -7.44 8.13
N ILE A 181 -8.27 -6.53 7.77
CA ILE A 181 -7.84 -6.30 6.39
C ILE A 181 -7.13 -7.53 5.83
N VAL A 182 -6.22 -8.15 6.58
CA VAL A 182 -5.46 -9.33 6.14
C VAL A 182 -6.37 -10.53 5.91
N ILE A 183 -7.31 -10.79 6.82
CA ILE A 183 -8.23 -11.93 6.71
C ILE A 183 -9.16 -11.80 5.49
N LEU A 184 -9.52 -10.60 5.09
CA LEU A 184 -10.46 -10.38 4.00
C LEU A 184 -9.77 -10.06 2.67
N GLY A 185 -8.59 -9.43 2.71
CA GLY A 185 -7.91 -8.91 1.51
C GLY A 185 -7.14 -9.95 0.70
N TRP A 186 -6.68 -11.03 1.33
CA TRP A 186 -5.75 -12.00 0.74
C TRP A 186 -6.15 -12.63 -0.61
N PRO A 187 -7.44 -12.80 -1.01
CA PRO A 187 -7.73 -13.56 -2.23
C PRO A 187 -7.32 -12.86 -3.53
N SER A 188 -7.23 -11.54 -3.50
CA SER A 188 -6.95 -10.71 -4.69
C SER A 188 -5.59 -11.03 -5.30
N ILE A 189 -4.53 -10.85 -4.54
CA ILE A 189 -3.14 -11.07 -4.97
C ILE A 189 -2.79 -12.56 -4.99
N ALA A 190 -3.45 -13.40 -4.18
CA ALA A 190 -3.24 -14.85 -4.26
C ALA A 190 -3.55 -15.40 -5.66
N ARG A 191 -4.60 -14.90 -6.33
CA ARG A 191 -4.89 -15.23 -7.73
C ARG A 191 -3.80 -14.72 -8.68
N LEU A 192 -3.31 -13.51 -8.45
CA LEU A 192 -2.21 -12.93 -9.23
C LEU A 192 -0.94 -13.76 -9.09
N MET A 193 -0.52 -14.06 -7.87
CA MET A 193 0.66 -14.91 -7.62
C MET A 193 0.50 -16.29 -8.23
N ARG A 194 -0.67 -16.92 -8.09
CA ARG A 194 -0.99 -18.19 -8.72
C ARG A 194 -0.83 -18.13 -10.25
N SER A 195 -1.39 -17.10 -10.90
CA SER A 195 -1.27 -16.95 -12.36
C SER A 195 0.17 -16.72 -12.80
N SER A 196 0.93 -15.92 -12.06
CA SER A 196 2.36 -15.69 -12.32
C SER A 196 3.17 -16.97 -12.18
N VAL A 197 2.90 -17.80 -11.17
CA VAL A 197 3.55 -19.11 -11.00
C VAL A 197 3.23 -20.04 -12.17
N LEU A 198 1.97 -20.10 -12.60
CA LEU A 198 1.54 -20.94 -13.73
C LEU A 198 2.18 -20.50 -15.06
N GLN A 199 2.48 -19.20 -15.24
CA GLN A 199 3.20 -18.70 -16.40
C GLN A 199 4.68 -19.09 -16.38
N VAL A 200 5.32 -19.10 -15.21
CA VAL A 200 6.76 -19.41 -15.07
C VAL A 200 7.02 -20.92 -15.14
N LEU A 201 6.11 -21.76 -14.66
CA LEU A 201 6.32 -23.21 -14.57
C LEU A 201 6.69 -23.92 -15.89
N PRO A 202 6.13 -23.58 -17.08
CA PRO A 202 6.45 -24.26 -18.33
C PRO A 202 7.78 -23.84 -18.95
N HIS A 203 8.48 -22.84 -18.43
CA HIS A 203 9.72 -22.36 -19.03
C HIS A 203 10.84 -23.41 -19.01
N ASP A 204 11.66 -23.45 -20.05
CA ASP A 204 12.70 -24.44 -20.28
C ASP A 204 13.69 -24.55 -19.12
N TYR A 205 14.10 -23.43 -18.52
CA TYR A 205 15.02 -23.41 -17.39
C TYR A 205 14.44 -24.08 -16.13
N VAL A 206 13.10 -24.03 -15.93
CA VAL A 206 12.42 -24.72 -14.84
C VAL A 206 12.38 -26.23 -15.13
N GLN A 207 12.07 -26.61 -16.36
CA GLN A 207 12.02 -28.02 -16.78
C GLN A 207 13.43 -28.63 -16.75
N ALA A 208 14.45 -27.92 -17.19
CA ALA A 208 15.84 -28.37 -17.11
C ALA A 208 16.30 -28.59 -15.65
N ALA A 209 15.98 -27.64 -14.75
CA ALA A 209 16.29 -27.81 -13.33
C ALA A 209 15.58 -29.03 -12.72
N ARG A 210 14.34 -29.30 -13.13
CA ARG A 210 13.56 -30.49 -12.71
C ARG A 210 14.20 -31.78 -13.24
N ALA A 211 14.60 -31.82 -14.52
CA ALA A 211 15.25 -32.96 -15.14
C ALA A 211 16.60 -33.27 -14.49
N LEU A 212 17.34 -32.28 -14.02
CA LEU A 212 18.59 -32.40 -13.27
C LEU A 212 18.38 -32.84 -11.79
N GLY A 213 17.14 -33.11 -11.36
CA GLY A 213 16.83 -33.58 -10.02
C GLY A 213 16.81 -32.48 -8.94
N ALA A 214 16.63 -31.22 -9.32
CA ALA A 214 16.50 -30.15 -8.33
C ALA A 214 15.25 -30.36 -7.45
N SER A 215 15.40 -30.16 -6.13
CA SER A 215 14.27 -30.26 -5.20
C SER A 215 13.23 -29.16 -5.46
N SER A 216 11.96 -29.42 -5.13
CA SER A 216 10.87 -28.44 -5.26
C SER A 216 11.20 -27.10 -4.60
N TRP A 217 11.80 -27.11 -3.41
CA TRP A 217 12.22 -25.90 -2.72
C TRP A 217 13.27 -25.10 -3.49
N ARG A 218 14.25 -25.78 -4.09
CA ARG A 218 15.27 -25.13 -4.93
C ARG A 218 14.64 -24.52 -6.18
N ILE A 219 13.72 -25.21 -6.83
CA ILE A 219 12.98 -24.71 -8.00
C ILE A 219 12.17 -23.47 -7.63
N ILE A 220 11.43 -23.51 -6.53
CA ILE A 220 10.63 -22.37 -6.05
C ILE A 220 11.54 -21.16 -5.78
N ARG A 221 12.57 -21.33 -4.95
CA ARG A 221 13.39 -20.21 -4.49
C ARG A 221 14.26 -19.60 -5.58
N SER A 222 14.82 -20.42 -6.49
CA SER A 222 15.81 -19.97 -7.47
C SER A 222 15.24 -19.64 -8.84
N HIS A 223 14.07 -20.19 -9.18
CA HIS A 223 13.52 -20.08 -10.52
C HIS A 223 12.12 -19.46 -10.56
N ILE A 224 11.21 -19.86 -9.66
CA ILE A 224 9.81 -19.41 -9.71
C ILE A 224 9.66 -18.07 -9.00
N LEU A 225 10.02 -17.99 -7.73
CA LEU A 225 9.78 -16.82 -6.89
C LEU A 225 10.39 -15.52 -7.46
N PRO A 226 11.67 -15.51 -7.92
CA PRO A 226 12.27 -14.28 -8.46
C PRO A 226 11.58 -13.77 -9.73
N ASN A 227 10.95 -14.66 -10.51
CA ASN A 227 10.29 -14.31 -11.77
C ASN A 227 8.76 -14.07 -11.60
N ALA A 228 8.15 -14.64 -10.57
CA ALA A 228 6.70 -14.53 -10.33
C ALA A 228 6.34 -13.37 -9.37
N VAL A 229 7.30 -12.84 -8.60
CA VAL A 229 7.00 -11.87 -7.51
C VAL A 229 6.83 -10.43 -7.99
N ALA A 230 7.40 -10.06 -9.14
CA ALA A 230 7.36 -8.67 -9.61
C ALA A 230 5.94 -8.09 -9.72
N PRO A 231 4.96 -8.74 -10.38
CA PRO A 231 3.58 -8.24 -10.42
C PRO A 231 2.94 -8.13 -9.03
N VAL A 232 3.30 -9.03 -8.11
CA VAL A 232 2.79 -9.02 -6.73
C VAL A 232 3.27 -7.78 -5.98
N ILE A 233 4.56 -7.44 -6.09
CA ILE A 233 5.13 -6.24 -5.45
C ILE A 233 4.43 -4.99 -5.96
N VAL A 234 4.24 -4.88 -7.28
CA VAL A 234 3.57 -3.74 -7.92
C VAL A 234 2.16 -3.55 -7.37
N VAL A 235 1.33 -4.60 -7.41
CA VAL A 235 -0.05 -4.53 -6.91
C VAL A 235 -0.10 -4.29 -5.40
N SER A 236 0.83 -4.87 -4.64
CA SER A 236 0.93 -4.61 -3.18
C SER A 236 1.23 -3.14 -2.88
N THR A 237 2.03 -2.47 -3.72
CA THR A 237 2.32 -1.04 -3.56
C THR A 237 1.06 -0.19 -3.78
N ILE A 238 0.25 -0.52 -4.78
CA ILE A 238 -1.05 0.13 -5.02
C ILE A 238 -2.00 -0.12 -3.83
N ASN A 239 -2.07 -1.37 -3.36
CA ASN A 239 -2.93 -1.76 -2.25
C ASN A 239 -2.54 -1.06 -0.93
N LEU A 240 -1.29 -0.65 -0.76
CA LEU A 240 -0.90 0.11 0.44
C LEU A 240 -1.71 1.40 0.56
N GLY A 241 -1.84 2.16 -0.53
CA GLY A 241 -2.71 3.35 -0.55
C GLY A 241 -4.16 3.00 -0.26
N ALA A 242 -4.68 1.93 -0.87
CA ALA A 242 -6.05 1.47 -0.63
C ALA A 242 -6.29 1.06 0.83
N TYR A 243 -5.35 0.38 1.47
CA TYR A 243 -5.48 -0.03 2.88
C TYR A 243 -5.40 1.13 3.86
N ILE A 244 -4.61 2.18 3.56
CA ILE A 244 -4.65 3.44 4.31
C ILE A 244 -6.05 4.07 4.22
N ALA A 245 -6.67 4.09 3.04
CA ALA A 245 -8.02 4.62 2.85
C ALA A 245 -9.07 3.79 3.58
N ILE A 246 -8.93 2.45 3.60
CA ILE A 246 -9.82 1.53 4.33
C ILE A 246 -9.69 1.74 5.83
N GLU A 247 -8.46 1.84 6.38
CA GLU A 247 -8.23 2.18 7.79
C GLU A 247 -8.94 3.48 8.15
N ALA A 248 -8.71 4.53 7.36
CA ALA A 248 -9.32 5.83 7.61
C ALA A 248 -10.85 5.77 7.58
N THR A 249 -11.43 4.98 6.66
CA THR A 249 -12.89 4.78 6.58
C THR A 249 -13.43 4.03 7.79
N LEU A 250 -12.76 2.96 8.24
CA LEU A 250 -13.16 2.20 9.43
C LEU A 250 -13.05 3.05 10.69
N SER A 251 -12.00 3.86 10.81
CA SER A 251 -11.79 4.78 11.93
C SER A 251 -12.79 5.94 11.91
N TYR A 252 -13.11 6.47 10.71
CA TYR A 252 -14.17 7.45 10.51
C TYR A 252 -15.54 6.95 10.97
N LEU A 253 -15.84 5.67 10.73
CA LEU A 253 -17.07 5.03 11.19
C LEU A 253 -17.07 4.69 12.70
N GLY A 254 -15.98 5.00 13.42
CA GLY A 254 -15.85 4.79 14.87
C GLY A 254 -15.62 3.35 15.29
N ILE A 255 -15.30 2.44 14.36
CA ILE A 255 -15.07 1.02 14.61
C ILE A 255 -13.63 0.58 14.38
N GLY A 256 -12.81 1.40 13.69
CA GLY A 256 -11.38 1.18 13.49
C GLY A 256 -10.54 1.62 14.70
N LEU A 257 -9.57 2.49 14.43
CA LEU A 257 -8.84 3.18 15.50
C LEU A 257 -9.79 4.17 16.20
N GLN A 258 -9.63 4.29 17.51
CA GLN A 258 -10.45 5.14 18.37
C GLN A 258 -9.53 5.90 19.32
N GLU A 259 -10.01 7.01 19.89
CA GLU A 259 -9.26 7.71 20.95
C GLU A 259 -8.85 6.74 22.09
N PRO A 260 -7.64 6.86 22.62
CA PRO A 260 -6.66 7.94 22.43
C PRO A 260 -5.74 7.82 21.19
N ALA A 261 -5.98 6.89 20.26
CA ALA A 261 -5.20 6.79 19.05
C ALA A 261 -5.51 7.98 18.12
N ILE A 262 -4.44 8.63 17.62
CA ILE A 262 -4.54 9.72 16.65
C ILE A 262 -4.30 9.15 15.27
N SER A 263 -5.30 9.23 14.36
CA SER A 263 -5.19 8.89 12.94
C SER A 263 -5.91 9.94 12.09
N TRP A 264 -5.66 9.96 10.79
CA TRP A 264 -6.40 10.83 9.89
C TRP A 264 -7.90 10.49 9.87
N GLY A 265 -8.25 9.19 9.93
CA GLY A 265 -9.63 8.72 9.99
C GLY A 265 -10.39 9.21 11.23
N VAL A 266 -9.77 9.13 12.41
CA VAL A 266 -10.33 9.66 13.66
C VAL A 266 -10.52 11.18 13.57
N SER A 267 -9.49 11.91 13.11
CA SER A 267 -9.57 13.38 12.96
C SER A 267 -10.68 13.81 11.99
N ILE A 268 -10.90 13.07 10.90
CA ILE A 268 -11.99 13.30 9.94
C ILE A 268 -13.34 13.01 10.59
N SER A 269 -13.44 11.95 11.40
CA SER A 269 -14.67 11.60 12.14
C SER A 269 -15.09 12.73 13.08
N ASP A 270 -14.17 13.25 13.88
CA ASP A 270 -14.42 14.34 14.83
C ASP A 270 -14.87 15.62 14.13
N ALA A 271 -14.37 15.86 12.91
CA ALA A 271 -14.68 17.05 12.10
C ALA A 271 -15.94 16.91 11.22
N SER A 272 -16.54 15.70 11.12
CA SER A 272 -17.60 15.40 10.12
C SER A 272 -18.98 15.95 10.45
N GLY A 273 -19.22 16.43 11.67
CA GLY A 273 -20.51 16.99 12.04
C GLY A 273 -20.91 18.19 11.17
N LEU A 274 -22.16 18.21 10.66
CA LEU A 274 -22.65 19.27 9.75
C LEU A 274 -22.43 20.70 10.30
N GLY A 275 -22.53 20.87 11.60
CA GLY A 275 -22.25 22.16 12.28
C GLY A 275 -20.78 22.52 12.18
N TYR A 276 -19.89 21.56 12.31
CA TYR A 276 -18.42 21.77 12.26
C TYR A 276 -17.93 22.03 10.84
N VAL A 277 -18.46 21.30 9.86
CA VAL A 277 -18.13 21.52 8.44
C VAL A 277 -18.47 22.94 8.00
N ARG A 278 -19.52 23.55 8.57
CA ARG A 278 -19.90 24.94 8.25
C ARG A 278 -19.10 25.99 9.03
N SER A 279 -18.83 25.74 10.31
CA SER A 279 -18.20 26.73 11.19
C SER A 279 -16.68 26.64 11.22
N ALA A 280 -16.10 25.45 10.99
CA ALA A 280 -14.68 25.16 11.08
C ALA A 280 -14.23 24.15 10.01
N PRO A 281 -14.40 24.44 8.70
CA PRO A 281 -14.13 23.50 7.60
C PRO A 281 -12.67 23.04 7.55
N PHE A 282 -11.75 23.81 8.10
CA PHE A 282 -10.33 23.49 8.15
C PHE A 282 -10.03 22.20 8.95
N MET A 283 -10.86 21.89 9.97
CA MET A 283 -10.70 20.67 10.77
C MET A 283 -10.87 19.40 9.91
N LEU A 284 -11.77 19.44 8.92
CA LEU A 284 -12.01 18.35 7.98
C LEU A 284 -11.02 18.40 6.80
N LEU A 285 -10.76 19.61 6.27
CA LEU A 285 -10.01 19.82 5.04
C LEU A 285 -8.57 19.31 5.16
N PHE A 286 -7.85 19.66 6.22
CA PHE A 286 -6.43 19.32 6.32
C PHE A 286 -6.17 17.84 6.52
N PRO A 287 -6.79 17.10 7.47
CA PRO A 287 -6.60 15.67 7.57
C PRO A 287 -7.02 14.91 6.29
N SER A 288 -8.11 15.35 5.65
CA SER A 288 -8.56 14.73 4.39
C SER A 288 -7.59 14.97 3.23
N LEU A 289 -6.99 16.15 3.16
CA LEU A 289 -5.98 16.48 2.14
C LEU A 289 -4.73 15.62 2.33
N PHE A 290 -4.24 15.50 3.58
CA PHE A 290 -3.06 14.67 3.87
C PHE A 290 -3.32 13.18 3.59
N LEU A 291 -4.48 12.68 4.00
CA LEU A 291 -4.92 11.32 3.65
C LEU A 291 -4.94 11.10 2.13
N SER A 292 -5.57 12.00 1.39
CA SER A 292 -5.69 11.90 -0.06
C SER A 292 -4.32 11.94 -0.75
N LEU A 293 -3.43 12.84 -0.34
CA LEU A 293 -2.08 12.93 -0.88
C LEU A 293 -1.25 11.69 -0.57
N ALA A 294 -1.39 11.13 0.63
CA ALA A 294 -0.70 9.89 0.99
C ALA A 294 -1.19 8.70 0.15
N VAL A 295 -2.50 8.54 0.00
CA VAL A 295 -3.09 7.49 -0.84
C VAL A 295 -2.64 7.63 -2.29
N LEU A 296 -2.72 8.84 -2.86
CA LEU A 296 -2.27 9.11 -4.23
C LEU A 296 -0.77 8.84 -4.42
N ALA A 297 0.07 9.18 -3.43
CA ALA A 297 1.50 8.93 -3.52
C ALA A 297 1.82 7.43 -3.68
N PHE A 298 1.15 6.55 -2.92
CA PHE A 298 1.35 5.11 -3.03
C PHE A 298 0.75 4.53 -4.31
N ILE A 299 -0.42 5.02 -4.76
CA ILE A 299 -1.03 4.59 -6.02
C ILE A 299 -0.11 4.95 -7.19
N PHE A 300 0.34 6.21 -7.30
CA PHE A 300 1.22 6.65 -8.38
C PHE A 300 2.58 5.96 -8.37
N LEU A 301 3.13 5.63 -7.19
CA LEU A 301 4.33 4.81 -7.10
C LEU A 301 4.09 3.41 -7.69
N GLY A 302 2.94 2.80 -7.36
CA GLY A 302 2.58 1.49 -7.88
C GLY A 302 2.32 1.51 -9.40
N GLU A 303 1.64 2.54 -9.92
CA GLU A 303 1.44 2.72 -11.36
C GLU A 303 2.77 2.92 -12.10
N ALA A 304 3.66 3.78 -11.59
CA ALA A 304 4.99 3.96 -12.16
C ALA A 304 5.80 2.66 -12.16
N ALA A 305 5.69 1.86 -11.09
CA ALA A 305 6.31 0.54 -11.04
C ALA A 305 5.67 -0.44 -12.04
N GLN A 306 4.35 -0.42 -12.19
CA GLN A 306 3.65 -1.25 -13.16
C GLN A 306 4.10 -0.95 -14.59
N ASP A 307 4.20 0.33 -14.95
CA ASP A 307 4.67 0.76 -16.27
C ASP A 307 6.11 0.30 -16.54
N ALA A 308 6.97 0.35 -15.51
CA ALA A 308 8.37 -0.06 -15.64
C ALA A 308 8.56 -1.59 -15.81
N PHE A 309 7.63 -2.39 -15.31
CA PHE A 309 7.66 -3.85 -15.46
C PHE A 309 6.81 -4.38 -16.62
N ASP A 310 6.12 -3.52 -17.39
CA ASP A 310 5.32 -3.95 -18.54
C ASP A 310 6.23 -4.31 -19.75
N PRO A 311 6.29 -5.59 -20.15
CA PRO A 311 7.14 -6.03 -21.26
C PRO A 311 6.72 -5.48 -22.64
N LYS A 312 5.52 -4.89 -22.76
CA LYS A 312 5.04 -4.28 -24.01
C LYS A 312 5.62 -2.90 -24.27
N GLN A 313 6.32 -2.33 -23.30
CA GLN A 313 6.96 -1.02 -23.43
C GLN A 313 8.46 -1.12 -23.79
N HIS A 314 8.98 -2.32 -23.90
CA HIS A 314 10.33 -2.68 -24.32
C HIS A 314 10.26 -3.52 -25.60
#